data_12f0a71e813fc94909f729ca4a9ee410
#
_entry.id   12f0a71e813fc94909f729ca4a9ee410
#
_cell.length_a   1.000
_cell.length_b   1.000
_cell.length_c   1.000
_cell.angle_alpha   90.00
_cell.angle_beta   90.00
_cell.angle_gamma   90.00
#
_symmetry.space_group_name_H-M   'P 1'
#
loop_
_entity.id
_entity.type
_entity.pdbx_description
1 polymer ?
#
loop_
_entity_poly.entity_id
_entity_poly.type
_entity_poly.pdbx_seq_one_letter_code
_entity_poly.pdbx_strand_id
1 'polypeptide(L)'
;MRHARKNWLAAALALVMALTLLPANALAAFGQTRETGTRHQAGSAQELKEALTAAQPGDVIALTGDITVTNEDAGLPRNEAVVTVPGGVTLDGGGFSIIAAESWSKELANSIVGATSGQVVIRDLTIVGNENTKHGVNIYSAPEAEGEARTSVELEDVTIENCGNAGLVVANSVVTAAGLTTRGNAWGAVNVDLGVPSFTMTDSRLEEDVQIWTESPETAEIEAEGLDLVVKGVGDGTLKGYTYITDDVSKLGEAYDEENKTVYTALEEAVKAPEVRGLRLVRDVTVGSGQSITIPETVTLTIGDGVTLTVENGGTLTNDGEIVVEDGGQLDGDIDGDDEAVKHRYTVRFDANGGENVASQTVESGAEIELPQAVREGYDFLGWELNDETYAAGEKYTVTSSVTFTAQWKETDEDGDNGDEEWENPYADVAANQWFYAAVQYVSENNLMNGVAENAFGPDIHTTRGMLVTILHRMEGEPQAGEHSFTDVAEDEYYADAVAWAAENDIVNGYSDTVFAPEKAMSREEMAVVLYRYAQYKGWDVSAQGDLSRYADSESVSAWSAEAMTWAVGAKVMNGMDGRLAPQGDALRSQTATVLMRVSTLAGN
;
A
#
# COMPACT_ATOMS: atom_id res chain seq x y z
N MET A 1 15.45 -11.64 -28.40
CA MET A 1 14.97 -11.18 -27.09
C MET A 1 14.41 -9.75 -27.04
N ARG A 2 14.21 -9.03 -28.15
CA ARG A 2 13.61 -7.67 -28.16
C ARG A 2 12.13 -7.62 -28.64
N HIS A 3 11.53 -8.73 -29.00
CA HIS A 3 10.15 -8.81 -29.49
C HIS A 3 9.13 -9.33 -28.45
N ALA A 4 9.56 -9.98 -27.38
CA ALA A 4 8.65 -10.50 -26.35
C ALA A 4 8.14 -9.42 -25.36
N ARG A 5 8.94 -8.37 -25.12
CA ARG A 5 8.53 -7.27 -24.21
C ARG A 5 7.47 -6.31 -24.75
N LYS A 6 7.28 -6.24 -26.07
CA LYS A 6 6.26 -5.35 -26.68
C LYS A 6 4.85 -5.94 -26.64
N ASN A 7 4.71 -7.24 -26.55
CA ASN A 7 3.39 -7.89 -26.54
C ASN A 7 2.77 -7.92 -25.13
N TRP A 8 3.60 -7.83 -24.09
CA TRP A 8 3.13 -7.79 -22.70
C TRP A 8 2.51 -6.44 -22.32
N LEU A 9 3.14 -5.33 -22.74
CA LEU A 9 2.55 -3.99 -22.52
C LEU A 9 1.25 -3.77 -23.32
N ALA A 10 1.13 -4.38 -24.50
CA ALA A 10 -0.10 -4.28 -25.31
C ALA A 10 -1.25 -5.10 -24.72
N ALA A 11 -0.98 -6.22 -24.06
CA ALA A 11 -1.99 -7.03 -23.39
C ALA A 11 -2.46 -6.38 -22.07
N ALA A 12 -1.55 -5.77 -21.30
CA ALA A 12 -1.90 -5.01 -20.09
C ALA A 12 -2.71 -3.73 -20.41
N LEU A 13 -2.36 -3.02 -21.50
CA LEU A 13 -3.13 -1.85 -21.94
C LEU A 13 -4.51 -2.20 -22.50
N ALA A 14 -4.66 -3.38 -23.14
CA ALA A 14 -5.96 -3.86 -23.64
C ALA A 14 -6.88 -4.29 -22.49
N LEU A 15 -6.34 -4.80 -21.38
CA LEU A 15 -7.11 -5.21 -20.21
C LEU A 15 -7.63 -3.98 -19.43
N VAL A 16 -6.81 -2.94 -19.27
CA VAL A 16 -7.22 -1.68 -18.64
C VAL A 16 -8.28 -0.94 -19.48
N MET A 17 -8.22 -1.02 -20.82
CA MET A 17 -9.27 -0.44 -21.68
C MET A 17 -10.56 -1.27 -21.72
N ALA A 18 -10.53 -2.55 -21.41
CA ALA A 18 -11.74 -3.38 -21.33
C ALA A 18 -12.55 -3.12 -20.03
N LEU A 19 -11.88 -2.75 -18.92
CA LEU A 19 -12.57 -2.41 -17.67
C LEU A 19 -13.20 -1.00 -17.71
N THR A 20 -12.73 -0.08 -18.55
CA THR A 20 -13.30 1.27 -18.67
C THR A 20 -14.50 1.36 -19.63
N LEU A 21 -14.87 0.26 -20.29
CA LEU A 21 -16.02 0.19 -21.23
C LEU A 21 -17.21 -0.61 -20.70
N LEU A 22 -17.14 -1.10 -19.46
CA LEU A 22 -18.35 -1.61 -18.80
C LEU A 22 -19.21 -0.40 -18.39
N PRO A 23 -20.49 -0.32 -18.84
CA PRO A 23 -21.37 0.74 -18.40
C PRO A 23 -21.49 0.68 -16.87
N ALA A 24 -21.53 1.85 -16.22
CA ALA A 24 -21.67 1.99 -14.76
C ALA A 24 -22.83 1.17 -14.14
N ASN A 25 -23.70 0.62 -14.97
CA ASN A 25 -24.77 -0.29 -14.59
C ASN A 25 -24.31 -1.76 -14.45
N ALA A 26 -23.08 -2.13 -14.86
CA ALA A 26 -22.57 -3.48 -14.65
C ALA A 26 -21.92 -3.63 -13.26
N LEU A 27 -21.34 -2.56 -12.71
CA LEU A 27 -20.88 -2.56 -11.30
C LEU A 27 -22.09 -2.46 -10.32
N ALA A 28 -23.21 -1.91 -10.75
CA ALA A 28 -24.46 -1.88 -9.96
C ALA A 28 -25.28 -3.18 -10.05
N ALA A 29 -24.89 -4.11 -10.92
CA ALA A 29 -25.54 -5.43 -11.02
C ALA A 29 -24.94 -6.47 -10.06
N PHE A 30 -23.80 -6.17 -9.41
CA PHE A 30 -23.22 -6.99 -8.32
C PHE A 30 -23.76 -6.61 -6.93
N GLY A 31 -24.57 -5.60 -6.81
CA GLY A 31 -25.17 -5.19 -5.57
C GLY A 31 -26.68 -5.39 -5.57
N GLN A 32 -27.12 -6.42 -4.88
CA GLN A 32 -28.50 -6.86 -4.58
C GLN A 32 -28.98 -8.02 -5.47
N THR A 33 -28.63 -9.26 -5.11
CA THR A 33 -29.62 -10.33 -5.17
C THR A 33 -30.78 -9.84 -4.31
N ARG A 34 -31.81 -9.26 -4.95
CA ARG A 34 -33.05 -8.94 -4.25
C ARG A 34 -33.52 -10.24 -3.61
N GLU A 35 -33.55 -10.29 -2.27
CA GLU A 35 -34.23 -11.32 -1.51
C GLU A 35 -35.70 -11.30 -1.93
N THR A 36 -36.02 -12.00 -3.01
CA THR A 36 -37.38 -12.08 -3.57
C THR A 36 -38.04 -13.39 -3.21
N GLY A 37 -37.26 -14.31 -2.63
CA GLY A 37 -37.67 -15.64 -2.24
C GLY A 37 -38.13 -15.75 -0.80
N THR A 38 -38.32 -16.97 -0.36
CA THR A 38 -38.78 -17.31 1.00
C THR A 38 -37.59 -17.35 1.97
N ARG A 39 -37.77 -16.82 3.17
CA ARG A 39 -36.82 -17.00 4.28
C ARG A 39 -37.15 -18.26 5.06
N HIS A 40 -36.26 -19.26 5.00
CA HIS A 40 -36.34 -20.51 5.74
C HIS A 40 -35.48 -20.41 6.99
N GLN A 41 -35.94 -20.96 8.10
CA GLN A 41 -35.17 -21.01 9.34
C GLN A 41 -34.62 -22.42 9.56
N ALA A 42 -33.39 -22.53 10.08
CA ALA A 42 -32.74 -23.77 10.41
C ALA A 42 -32.01 -23.64 11.76
N GLY A 43 -32.38 -24.47 12.73
CA GLY A 43 -31.76 -24.54 14.06
C GLY A 43 -31.06 -25.88 14.33
N SER A 44 -31.03 -26.77 13.33
CA SER A 44 -30.40 -28.10 13.43
C SER A 44 -29.82 -28.52 12.07
N ALA A 45 -28.88 -29.47 12.07
CA ALA A 45 -28.28 -30.01 10.85
C ALA A 45 -29.32 -30.61 9.89
N GLN A 46 -30.35 -31.26 10.45
CA GLN A 46 -31.45 -31.85 9.68
C GLN A 46 -32.30 -30.75 9.00
N GLU A 47 -32.71 -29.73 9.76
CA GLU A 47 -33.48 -28.61 9.21
C GLU A 47 -32.69 -27.83 8.16
N LEU A 48 -31.37 -27.62 8.38
CA LEU A 48 -30.48 -26.98 7.41
C LEU A 48 -30.42 -27.77 6.09
N LYS A 49 -30.27 -29.10 6.17
CA LYS A 49 -30.24 -29.99 5.02
C LYS A 49 -31.57 -29.99 4.26
N GLU A 50 -32.71 -30.04 4.99
CA GLU A 50 -34.05 -29.99 4.39
C GLU A 50 -34.30 -28.64 3.71
N ALA A 51 -33.92 -27.52 4.36
CA ALA A 51 -34.09 -26.19 3.83
C ALA A 51 -33.25 -25.99 2.55
N LEU A 52 -31.97 -26.39 2.55
CA LEU A 52 -31.09 -26.29 1.37
C LEU A 52 -31.58 -27.19 0.22
N THR A 53 -32.12 -28.35 0.52
CA THR A 53 -32.66 -29.27 -0.49
C THR A 53 -33.94 -28.74 -1.15
N ALA A 54 -34.77 -28.03 -0.40
CA ALA A 54 -36.02 -27.46 -0.87
C ALA A 54 -35.87 -26.06 -1.50
N ALA A 55 -34.74 -25.39 -1.29
CA ALA A 55 -34.49 -24.00 -1.64
C ALA A 55 -34.62 -23.75 -3.15
N GLN A 56 -35.19 -22.61 -3.48
CA GLN A 56 -35.30 -22.08 -4.84
C GLN A 56 -34.41 -20.82 -5.00
N PRO A 57 -34.00 -20.49 -6.21
CA PRO A 57 -33.26 -19.24 -6.44
C PRO A 57 -34.00 -18.03 -5.89
N GLY A 58 -33.28 -17.22 -5.08
CA GLY A 58 -33.82 -16.07 -4.34
C GLY A 58 -34.16 -16.36 -2.88
N ASP A 59 -34.17 -17.64 -2.45
CA ASP A 59 -34.44 -18.00 -1.05
C ASP A 59 -33.26 -17.67 -0.13
N VAL A 60 -33.57 -17.41 1.14
CA VAL A 60 -32.62 -17.19 2.22
C VAL A 60 -32.77 -18.29 3.25
N ILE A 61 -31.68 -18.99 3.52
CA ILE A 61 -31.60 -19.97 4.62
C ILE A 61 -30.95 -19.29 5.82
N ALA A 62 -31.73 -19.04 6.86
CA ALA A 62 -31.27 -18.31 8.04
C ALA A 62 -31.09 -19.28 9.22
N LEU A 63 -29.90 -19.23 9.82
CA LEU A 63 -29.65 -19.98 11.05
C LEU A 63 -30.39 -19.33 12.23
N THR A 64 -30.80 -20.18 13.19
CA THR A 64 -31.46 -19.73 14.44
C THR A 64 -30.68 -20.15 15.68
N GLY A 65 -29.51 -20.75 15.51
CA GLY A 65 -28.59 -21.19 16.53
C GLY A 65 -27.35 -21.83 15.90
N ASP A 66 -26.36 -22.15 16.72
CA ASP A 66 -25.19 -22.90 16.26
C ASP A 66 -25.58 -24.30 15.82
N ILE A 67 -25.06 -24.77 14.71
CA ILE A 67 -25.38 -26.06 14.10
C ILE A 67 -24.12 -26.92 14.02
N THR A 68 -24.14 -28.08 14.70
CA THR A 68 -23.08 -29.08 14.55
C THR A 68 -23.42 -30.01 13.39
N VAL A 69 -22.50 -30.19 12.45
CA VAL A 69 -22.62 -31.06 11.28
C VAL A 69 -21.57 -32.17 11.31
N THR A 70 -21.89 -33.33 10.73
CA THR A 70 -20.97 -34.47 10.59
C THR A 70 -20.94 -34.97 9.16
N ASN A 71 -19.82 -35.54 8.74
CA ASN A 71 -19.69 -36.19 7.44
C ASN A 71 -19.91 -37.71 7.48
N GLU A 72 -20.11 -38.31 8.68
CA GLU A 72 -20.29 -39.76 8.80
C GLU A 72 -21.66 -40.27 8.31
N ASP A 73 -22.70 -39.47 8.47
CA ASP A 73 -24.09 -39.89 8.18
C ASP A 73 -24.56 -39.51 6.76
N ALA A 74 -23.76 -38.84 5.98
CA ALA A 74 -24.27 -38.13 4.81
C ALA A 74 -24.34 -38.98 3.54
N GLY A 75 -23.65 -40.13 3.46
CA GLY A 75 -23.49 -40.87 2.22
C GLY A 75 -22.89 -39.98 1.11
N LEU A 76 -22.24 -38.91 1.53
CA LEU A 76 -21.62 -37.91 0.63
C LEU A 76 -20.43 -38.52 -0.08
N PRO A 77 -20.26 -38.24 -1.36
CA PRO A 77 -19.05 -38.56 -2.05
C PRO A 77 -17.84 -37.92 -1.36
N ARG A 78 -16.71 -38.60 -1.46
CA ARG A 78 -15.42 -38.06 -0.98
C ARG A 78 -15.12 -36.72 -1.66
N ASN A 79 -14.56 -35.76 -0.92
CA ASN A 79 -14.18 -34.42 -1.35
C ASN A 79 -15.34 -33.43 -1.56
N GLU A 80 -16.57 -33.76 -1.31
CA GLU A 80 -17.70 -32.81 -1.33
C GLU A 80 -17.84 -32.04 -0.01
N ALA A 81 -18.60 -30.94 -0.05
CA ALA A 81 -18.96 -30.20 1.16
C ALA A 81 -20.23 -30.83 1.82
N VAL A 82 -20.25 -30.86 3.14
CA VAL A 82 -21.40 -31.39 3.92
C VAL A 82 -22.62 -30.47 3.78
N VAL A 83 -22.37 -29.16 3.80
CA VAL A 83 -23.37 -28.10 3.59
C VAL A 83 -23.14 -27.49 2.22
N THR A 84 -23.84 -27.95 1.21
CA THR A 84 -23.75 -27.41 -0.16
C THR A 84 -24.87 -26.42 -0.41
N VAL A 85 -24.52 -25.16 -0.65
CA VAL A 85 -25.47 -24.07 -0.92
C VAL A 85 -25.82 -24.08 -2.41
N PRO A 86 -27.10 -24.21 -2.79
CA PRO A 86 -27.53 -24.22 -4.18
C PRO A 86 -27.39 -22.84 -4.84
N GLY A 87 -27.25 -22.82 -6.17
CA GLY A 87 -27.20 -21.59 -6.94
C GLY A 87 -28.45 -20.71 -6.76
N GLY A 88 -28.25 -19.42 -6.58
CA GLY A 88 -29.29 -18.43 -6.34
C GLY A 88 -29.74 -18.30 -4.88
N VAL A 89 -29.15 -19.07 -3.96
CA VAL A 89 -29.54 -19.12 -2.54
C VAL A 89 -28.57 -18.33 -1.67
N THR A 90 -29.09 -17.65 -0.65
CA THR A 90 -28.31 -17.00 0.41
C THR A 90 -28.30 -17.88 1.66
N LEU A 91 -27.13 -18.20 2.19
CA LEU A 91 -26.92 -18.77 3.52
C LEU A 91 -26.57 -17.63 4.49
N ASP A 92 -27.49 -17.36 5.40
CA ASP A 92 -27.39 -16.28 6.38
C ASP A 92 -27.19 -16.87 7.77
N GLY A 93 -25.97 -16.74 8.30
CA GLY A 93 -25.62 -17.24 9.64
C GLY A 93 -26.27 -16.45 10.76
N GLY A 94 -26.59 -15.17 10.56
CA GLY A 94 -27.16 -14.31 11.60
C GLY A 94 -26.29 -14.23 12.86
N GLY A 95 -24.97 -14.38 12.71
CA GLY A 95 -23.97 -14.41 13.78
C GLY A 95 -23.79 -15.79 14.46
N PHE A 96 -24.46 -16.83 13.97
CA PHE A 96 -24.30 -18.22 14.48
C PHE A 96 -23.21 -18.97 13.69
N SER A 97 -22.91 -20.20 14.19
CA SER A 97 -21.81 -21.02 13.68
C SER A 97 -22.31 -22.33 13.06
N ILE A 98 -21.58 -22.80 12.02
CA ILE A 98 -21.61 -24.18 11.56
C ILE A 98 -20.32 -24.84 12.02
N ILE A 99 -20.46 -25.90 12.86
CA ILE A 99 -19.35 -26.52 13.59
C ILE A 99 -19.20 -27.98 13.16
N ALA A 100 -17.99 -28.37 12.78
CA ALA A 100 -17.66 -29.76 12.51
C ALA A 100 -17.71 -30.59 13.81
N ALA A 101 -18.43 -31.70 13.78
CA ALA A 101 -18.51 -32.64 14.93
C ALA A 101 -17.12 -33.21 15.28
N GLU A 102 -16.91 -33.57 16.54
CA GLU A 102 -15.70 -34.29 16.99
C GLU A 102 -15.50 -35.62 16.25
N SER A 103 -16.60 -36.29 15.85
CA SER A 103 -16.61 -37.54 15.07
C SER A 103 -16.26 -37.36 13.58
N TRP A 104 -15.87 -36.17 13.13
CA TRP A 104 -15.57 -35.91 11.72
C TRP A 104 -14.51 -36.86 11.16
N SER A 105 -14.86 -37.59 10.10
CA SER A 105 -13.96 -38.55 9.47
C SER A 105 -13.00 -37.88 8.48
N LYS A 106 -11.72 -37.95 8.77
CA LYS A 106 -10.63 -37.45 7.89
C LYS A 106 -10.56 -38.24 6.58
N GLU A 107 -10.91 -39.54 6.59
CA GLU A 107 -10.82 -40.41 5.42
C GLU A 107 -11.75 -39.97 4.28
N LEU A 108 -12.89 -39.37 4.60
CA LEU A 108 -13.85 -38.87 3.61
C LEU A 108 -13.41 -37.58 2.95
N ALA A 109 -12.46 -36.87 3.54
CA ALA A 109 -11.87 -35.63 3.02
C ALA A 109 -12.92 -34.57 2.62
N ASN A 110 -13.99 -34.41 3.42
CA ASN A 110 -15.06 -33.46 3.17
C ASN A 110 -14.71 -32.05 3.71
N SER A 111 -15.22 -31.03 3.02
CA SER A 111 -15.28 -29.66 3.50
C SER A 111 -16.58 -29.40 4.27
N ILE A 112 -16.63 -28.33 5.06
CA ILE A 112 -17.82 -28.03 5.87
C ILE A 112 -18.89 -27.39 4.99
N VAL A 113 -18.60 -26.28 4.34
CA VAL A 113 -19.51 -25.52 3.48
C VAL A 113 -18.96 -25.47 2.06
N GLY A 114 -19.83 -25.45 1.06
CA GLY A 114 -19.43 -25.31 -0.34
C GLY A 114 -20.54 -24.85 -1.24
N ALA A 115 -20.15 -24.51 -2.47
CA ALA A 115 -21.04 -24.22 -3.58
C ALA A 115 -20.41 -24.77 -4.87
N THR A 116 -21.24 -25.31 -5.79
CA THR A 116 -20.78 -25.96 -7.02
C THR A 116 -21.44 -25.43 -8.28
N SER A 117 -22.39 -24.50 -8.16
CA SER A 117 -23.10 -23.94 -9.31
C SER A 117 -23.74 -22.58 -8.98
N GLY A 118 -23.88 -21.75 -9.99
CA GLY A 118 -24.64 -20.49 -9.94
C GLY A 118 -24.03 -19.40 -9.05
N GLN A 119 -24.86 -18.44 -8.70
CA GLN A 119 -24.49 -17.37 -7.76
C GLN A 119 -24.98 -17.73 -6.35
N VAL A 120 -24.13 -17.54 -5.35
CA VAL A 120 -24.42 -17.86 -3.94
C VAL A 120 -23.93 -16.71 -3.08
N VAL A 121 -24.67 -16.40 -2.02
CA VAL A 121 -24.23 -15.49 -0.95
C VAL A 121 -24.12 -16.28 0.36
N ILE A 122 -23.01 -16.10 1.08
CA ILE A 122 -22.80 -16.63 2.43
C ILE A 122 -22.43 -15.46 3.31
N ARG A 123 -23.19 -15.22 4.36
CA ARG A 123 -22.98 -14.05 5.20
C ARG A 123 -23.21 -14.26 6.69
N ASP A 124 -22.63 -13.36 7.51
CA ASP A 124 -22.81 -13.34 8.97
C ASP A 124 -22.62 -14.72 9.62
N LEU A 125 -21.61 -15.49 9.19
CA LEU A 125 -21.45 -16.89 9.51
C LEU A 125 -20.05 -17.20 10.03
N THR A 126 -19.98 -17.97 11.14
CA THR A 126 -18.73 -18.59 11.58
C THR A 126 -18.71 -20.07 11.19
N ILE A 127 -17.63 -20.52 10.56
CA ILE A 127 -17.41 -21.92 10.15
C ILE A 127 -16.23 -22.45 10.96
N VAL A 128 -16.51 -23.40 11.84
CA VAL A 128 -15.54 -23.98 12.78
C VAL A 128 -15.21 -25.40 12.39
N GLY A 129 -13.98 -25.62 11.99
CA GLY A 129 -13.44 -26.94 11.67
C GLY A 129 -12.77 -27.62 12.84
N ASN A 130 -12.07 -28.68 12.54
CA ASN A 130 -11.13 -29.39 13.41
C ASN A 130 -10.01 -30.00 12.54
N GLU A 131 -9.02 -30.65 13.15
CA GLU A 131 -7.89 -31.28 12.48
C GLU A 131 -8.24 -32.32 11.40
N ASN A 132 -9.47 -32.84 11.42
CA ASN A 132 -9.97 -33.86 10.49
C ASN A 132 -10.79 -33.26 9.33
N THR A 133 -11.19 -32.01 9.41
CA THR A 133 -11.87 -31.32 8.30
C THR A 133 -10.91 -31.03 7.18
N LYS A 134 -11.37 -31.17 5.91
CA LYS A 134 -10.51 -30.84 4.77
C LYS A 134 -10.37 -29.33 4.63
N HIS A 135 -11.45 -28.63 4.35
CA HIS A 135 -11.50 -27.18 4.25
C HIS A 135 -12.73 -26.64 4.96
N GLY A 136 -12.69 -25.39 5.38
CA GLY A 136 -13.87 -24.70 5.92
C GLY A 136 -14.89 -24.43 4.82
N VAL A 137 -14.47 -23.72 3.79
CA VAL A 137 -15.28 -23.42 2.60
C VAL A 137 -14.58 -23.93 1.34
N ASN A 138 -15.34 -24.62 0.47
CA ASN A 138 -14.84 -25.11 -0.81
C ASN A 138 -15.78 -24.68 -1.94
N ILE A 139 -15.32 -23.73 -2.74
CA ILE A 139 -16.05 -23.23 -3.91
C ILE A 139 -15.40 -23.83 -5.16
N TYR A 140 -16.16 -24.64 -5.85
CA TYR A 140 -15.65 -25.39 -6.97
C TYR A 140 -16.62 -25.34 -8.17
N SER A 141 -16.09 -25.04 -9.34
CA SER A 141 -16.77 -25.29 -10.62
C SER A 141 -16.10 -26.44 -11.35
N ALA A 142 -16.89 -27.36 -11.87
CA ALA A 142 -16.34 -28.37 -12.75
C ALA A 142 -15.66 -27.72 -13.98
N PRO A 143 -14.56 -28.29 -14.50
CA PRO A 143 -13.99 -27.82 -15.76
C PRO A 143 -15.01 -28.03 -16.87
N GLU A 144 -15.38 -26.97 -17.52
CA GLU A 144 -16.59 -26.88 -18.34
C GLU A 144 -16.37 -27.12 -19.82
N ALA A 145 -17.46 -27.52 -20.48
CA ALA A 145 -17.64 -27.27 -21.90
C ALA A 145 -17.75 -25.77 -22.17
N GLU A 146 -17.16 -25.26 -23.25
CA GLU A 146 -17.14 -23.84 -23.62
C GLU A 146 -18.53 -23.20 -23.44
N GLY A 147 -18.64 -22.23 -22.49
CA GLY A 147 -19.78 -21.32 -22.36
C GLY A 147 -20.65 -21.43 -21.10
N GLU A 148 -20.37 -22.34 -20.15
CA GLU A 148 -21.11 -22.36 -18.89
C GLU A 148 -20.53 -21.36 -17.88
N ALA A 149 -21.41 -20.73 -17.09
CA ALA A 149 -20.98 -19.73 -16.10
C ALA A 149 -20.33 -20.40 -14.89
N ARG A 150 -19.15 -19.95 -14.49
CA ARG A 150 -18.47 -20.39 -13.27
C ARG A 150 -19.35 -20.12 -12.03
N THR A 151 -19.21 -20.95 -11.01
CA THR A 151 -19.78 -20.70 -9.68
C THR A 151 -19.26 -19.35 -9.17
N SER A 152 -20.15 -18.49 -8.72
CA SER A 152 -19.82 -17.18 -8.14
C SER A 152 -20.34 -17.12 -6.72
N VAL A 153 -19.46 -16.79 -5.76
CA VAL A 153 -19.83 -16.71 -4.34
C VAL A 153 -19.42 -15.35 -3.78
N GLU A 154 -20.35 -14.74 -3.07
CA GLU A 154 -20.11 -13.55 -2.26
C GLU A 154 -20.06 -13.97 -0.79
N LEU A 155 -18.95 -13.66 -0.11
CA LEU A 155 -18.73 -13.88 1.31
C LEU A 155 -18.79 -12.52 2.02
N GLU A 156 -19.75 -12.34 2.93
CA GLU A 156 -19.91 -11.11 3.69
C GLU A 156 -19.82 -11.41 5.20
N ASP A 157 -18.86 -10.83 5.90
CA ASP A 157 -18.65 -11.03 7.34
C ASP A 157 -18.58 -12.52 7.75
N VAL A 158 -17.75 -13.30 7.04
CA VAL A 158 -17.57 -14.73 7.26
C VAL A 158 -16.28 -15.00 8.03
N THR A 159 -16.37 -15.79 9.11
CA THR A 159 -15.20 -16.29 9.83
C THR A 159 -15.01 -17.78 9.55
N ILE A 160 -13.75 -18.20 9.25
CA ILE A 160 -13.40 -19.61 9.00
C ILE A 160 -12.21 -19.99 9.87
N GLU A 161 -12.38 -20.99 10.72
CA GLU A 161 -11.35 -21.31 11.69
C GLU A 161 -11.14 -22.81 11.95
N ASN A 162 -9.89 -23.14 12.35
CA ASN A 162 -9.48 -24.44 12.88
C ASN A 162 -9.67 -25.64 11.92
N CYS A 163 -9.56 -25.43 10.62
CA CYS A 163 -9.66 -26.50 9.63
C CYS A 163 -8.32 -27.24 9.45
N GLY A 164 -8.38 -28.53 9.17
CA GLY A 164 -7.20 -29.39 8.99
C GLY A 164 -6.40 -29.08 7.71
N ASN A 165 -6.98 -28.33 6.75
CA ASN A 165 -6.31 -27.85 5.56
C ASN A 165 -6.58 -26.32 5.40
N ALA A 166 -6.94 -25.86 4.20
CA ALA A 166 -7.23 -24.46 3.93
C ALA A 166 -8.54 -23.98 4.58
N GLY A 167 -8.60 -22.72 5.00
CA GLY A 167 -9.85 -22.09 5.37
C GLY A 167 -10.82 -22.02 4.20
N LEU A 168 -10.41 -21.35 3.12
CA LEU A 168 -11.18 -21.18 1.87
C LEU A 168 -10.44 -21.79 0.68
N VAL A 169 -11.18 -22.47 -0.20
CA VAL A 169 -10.68 -22.91 -1.52
C VAL A 169 -11.53 -22.28 -2.61
N VAL A 170 -10.86 -21.66 -3.58
CA VAL A 170 -11.44 -21.06 -4.77
C VAL A 170 -10.91 -21.83 -5.98
N ALA A 171 -11.71 -22.78 -6.48
CA ALA A 171 -11.29 -23.69 -7.53
C ALA A 171 -12.13 -23.51 -8.81
N ASN A 172 -11.53 -22.98 -9.89
CA ASN A 172 -12.20 -22.67 -11.16
C ASN A 172 -13.51 -21.85 -10.96
N SER A 173 -13.55 -20.95 -10.00
CA SER A 173 -14.73 -20.21 -9.58
C SER A 173 -14.41 -18.73 -9.36
N VAL A 174 -15.42 -17.92 -9.08
CA VAL A 174 -15.29 -16.50 -8.76
C VAL A 174 -15.75 -16.31 -7.31
N VAL A 175 -14.90 -15.75 -6.47
CA VAL A 175 -15.24 -15.44 -5.06
C VAL A 175 -14.89 -13.98 -4.78
N THR A 176 -15.87 -13.27 -4.23
CA THR A 176 -15.66 -11.93 -3.66
C THR A 176 -15.90 -12.02 -2.15
N ALA A 177 -14.95 -11.57 -1.36
CA ALA A 177 -15.01 -11.62 0.09
C ALA A 177 -14.89 -10.19 0.68
N ALA A 178 -15.84 -9.80 1.51
CA ALA A 178 -15.80 -8.59 2.30
C ALA A 178 -15.98 -8.96 3.79
N GLY A 179 -15.04 -8.54 4.65
CA GLY A 179 -15.06 -8.89 6.06
C GLY A 179 -14.71 -10.37 6.35
N LEU A 180 -13.97 -11.05 5.46
CA LEU A 180 -13.50 -12.41 5.70
C LEU A 180 -12.46 -12.43 6.82
N THR A 181 -12.68 -13.29 7.82
CA THR A 181 -11.68 -13.58 8.85
C THR A 181 -11.30 -15.06 8.80
N THR A 182 -10.01 -15.36 8.78
CA THR A 182 -9.52 -16.75 8.86
C THR A 182 -8.50 -16.88 9.97
N ARG A 183 -8.48 -18.03 10.67
CA ARG A 183 -7.49 -18.31 11.70
C ARG A 183 -7.37 -19.79 12.04
N GLY A 184 -6.14 -20.22 12.32
CA GLY A 184 -5.87 -21.58 12.80
C GLY A 184 -6.12 -22.69 11.76
N ASN A 185 -6.20 -22.35 10.47
CA ASN A 185 -6.33 -23.32 9.39
C ASN A 185 -4.95 -23.87 9.01
N ALA A 186 -4.78 -25.20 9.07
CA ALA A 186 -3.46 -25.82 9.10
C ALA A 186 -2.62 -25.67 7.83
N TRP A 187 -3.25 -25.47 6.66
CA TRP A 187 -2.53 -25.21 5.40
C TRP A 187 -2.47 -23.74 5.04
N GLY A 188 -3.19 -22.89 5.73
CA GLY A 188 -3.28 -21.46 5.46
C GLY A 188 -4.71 -20.99 5.20
N ALA A 189 -4.83 -19.69 4.91
CA ALA A 189 -6.13 -19.04 4.83
C ALA A 189 -6.89 -19.36 3.53
N VAL A 190 -6.33 -19.01 2.36
CA VAL A 190 -7.02 -19.11 1.06
C VAL A 190 -6.15 -19.82 0.03
N ASN A 191 -6.70 -20.85 -0.61
CA ASN A 191 -6.12 -21.50 -1.78
C ASN A 191 -6.90 -21.10 -3.04
N VAL A 192 -6.22 -20.57 -4.06
CA VAL A 192 -6.82 -20.12 -5.31
C VAL A 192 -6.20 -20.90 -6.46
N ASP A 193 -6.85 -21.97 -6.88
CA ASP A 193 -6.28 -22.92 -7.84
C ASP A 193 -7.31 -23.49 -8.82
N LEU A 194 -6.79 -24.25 -9.78
CA LEU A 194 -7.51 -24.96 -10.83
C LEU A 194 -8.24 -24.04 -11.83
N GLY A 195 -8.11 -24.33 -13.10
CA GLY A 195 -8.81 -23.61 -14.17
C GLY A 195 -8.47 -22.13 -14.25
N VAL A 196 -9.47 -21.28 -14.15
CA VAL A 196 -9.35 -19.81 -14.18
C VAL A 196 -10.07 -19.23 -12.94
N PRO A 197 -9.53 -19.41 -11.73
CA PRO A 197 -10.16 -18.89 -10.52
C PRO A 197 -9.98 -17.37 -10.44
N SER A 198 -10.97 -16.68 -9.81
CA SER A 198 -10.89 -15.27 -9.49
C SER A 198 -11.27 -15.05 -8.02
N PHE A 199 -10.42 -14.38 -7.27
CA PHE A 199 -10.62 -14.08 -5.85
C PHE A 199 -10.37 -12.59 -5.59
N THR A 200 -11.37 -11.91 -5.06
CA THR A 200 -11.27 -10.50 -4.64
C THR A 200 -11.58 -10.41 -3.15
N MET A 201 -10.76 -9.66 -2.40
CA MET A 201 -10.90 -9.53 -0.96
C MET A 201 -10.75 -8.07 -0.52
N THR A 202 -11.68 -7.61 0.33
CA THR A 202 -11.66 -6.29 0.96
C THR A 202 -12.00 -6.40 2.45
N ASP A 203 -11.57 -5.43 3.26
CA ASP A 203 -11.89 -5.33 4.70
C ASP A 203 -11.71 -6.64 5.49
N SER A 204 -10.75 -7.48 5.11
CA SER A 204 -10.59 -8.85 5.57
C SER A 204 -9.31 -9.04 6.40
N ARG A 205 -9.26 -10.12 7.19
CA ARG A 205 -8.15 -10.45 8.06
C ARG A 205 -7.79 -11.92 7.96
N LEU A 206 -6.59 -12.20 7.47
CA LEU A 206 -6.03 -13.55 7.36
C LEU A 206 -4.92 -13.70 8.43
N GLU A 207 -5.15 -14.57 9.43
CA GLU A 207 -4.25 -14.70 10.59
C GLU A 207 -3.24 -15.85 10.45
N GLU A 208 -3.34 -16.66 9.39
CA GLU A 208 -2.41 -17.74 9.11
C GLU A 208 -1.06 -17.23 8.59
N ASP A 209 0.03 -17.97 8.84
CA ASP A 209 1.35 -17.69 8.26
C ASP A 209 1.32 -17.76 6.72
N VAL A 210 0.56 -18.68 6.15
CA VAL A 210 0.27 -18.75 4.72
C VAL A 210 -1.08 -18.09 4.46
N GLN A 211 -1.07 -16.90 3.85
CA GLN A 211 -2.30 -16.13 3.64
C GLN A 211 -3.03 -16.54 2.37
N ILE A 212 -2.46 -16.31 1.20
CA ILE A 212 -3.05 -16.76 -0.08
C ILE A 212 -1.98 -17.47 -0.88
N TRP A 213 -2.33 -18.64 -1.46
CA TRP A 213 -1.39 -19.32 -2.34
C TRP A 213 -2.09 -19.92 -3.56
N THR A 214 -1.31 -20.07 -4.63
CA THR A 214 -1.73 -20.68 -5.89
C THR A 214 -0.62 -21.50 -6.52
N GLU A 215 -0.98 -22.65 -7.10
CA GLU A 215 -0.13 -23.41 -8.03
C GLU A 215 -0.33 -22.96 -9.49
N SER A 216 -1.32 -22.11 -9.73
CA SER A 216 -1.74 -21.66 -11.07
C SER A 216 -1.61 -20.15 -11.26
N PRO A 217 -0.43 -19.54 -11.04
CA PRO A 217 -0.27 -18.09 -11.04
C PRO A 217 -0.51 -17.43 -12.40
N GLU A 218 -0.49 -18.22 -13.50
CA GLU A 218 -0.73 -17.71 -14.84
C GLU A 218 -2.22 -17.54 -15.18
N THR A 219 -3.11 -18.19 -14.40
CA THR A 219 -4.55 -18.21 -14.66
C THR A 219 -5.39 -17.74 -13.48
N ALA A 220 -4.83 -17.67 -12.29
CA ALA A 220 -5.50 -17.15 -11.11
C ALA A 220 -5.50 -15.62 -11.12
N GLU A 221 -6.69 -15.04 -10.98
CA GLU A 221 -6.88 -13.60 -10.81
C GLU A 221 -7.10 -13.34 -9.32
N ILE A 222 -6.16 -12.64 -8.66
CA ILE A 222 -6.21 -12.40 -7.21
C ILE A 222 -6.03 -10.91 -6.93
N GLU A 223 -7.03 -10.30 -6.30
CA GLU A 223 -7.01 -8.93 -5.78
C GLU A 223 -7.30 -8.99 -4.28
N ALA A 224 -6.30 -8.74 -3.44
CA ALA A 224 -6.42 -8.83 -2.00
C ALA A 224 -5.98 -7.50 -1.36
N GLU A 225 -6.92 -6.69 -0.92
CA GLU A 225 -6.62 -5.44 -0.23
C GLU A 225 -5.83 -5.72 1.06
N GLY A 226 -4.72 -4.98 1.25
CA GLY A 226 -3.82 -5.16 2.38
C GLY A 226 -2.78 -6.28 2.22
N LEU A 227 -2.76 -6.98 1.07
CA LEU A 227 -1.81 -8.03 0.73
C LEU A 227 -1.21 -7.75 -0.66
N ASP A 228 -0.03 -7.18 -0.73
CA ASP A 228 0.56 -6.69 -1.99
C ASP A 228 1.90 -7.38 -2.35
N LEU A 229 2.51 -8.14 -1.42
CA LEU A 229 3.79 -8.78 -1.64
C LEU A 229 3.62 -10.17 -2.27
N VAL A 230 4.09 -10.34 -3.50
CA VAL A 230 4.03 -11.60 -4.24
C VAL A 230 5.40 -12.29 -4.21
N VAL A 231 5.46 -13.50 -3.68
CA VAL A 231 6.68 -14.30 -3.58
C VAL A 231 6.50 -15.68 -4.19
N LYS A 232 7.61 -16.27 -4.68
CA LYS A 232 7.66 -17.64 -5.19
C LYS A 232 8.53 -18.50 -4.30
N GLY A 233 8.02 -19.64 -3.89
CA GLY A 233 8.80 -20.68 -3.24
C GLY A 233 9.33 -21.68 -4.29
N VAL A 234 10.62 -22.04 -4.23
CA VAL A 234 11.27 -22.92 -5.22
C VAL A 234 12.22 -23.91 -4.54
N GLY A 235 12.03 -25.20 -4.80
CA GLY A 235 12.97 -26.25 -4.37
C GLY A 235 12.79 -26.75 -2.94
N ASP A 236 13.76 -27.53 -2.45
CA ASP A 236 13.77 -28.04 -1.08
C ASP A 236 14.15 -26.91 -0.11
N GLY A 237 13.51 -26.88 1.05
CA GLY A 237 13.68 -25.82 2.03
C GLY A 237 12.93 -24.53 1.71
N THR A 238 12.15 -24.52 0.63
CA THR A 238 11.24 -23.44 0.27
C THR A 238 9.79 -23.86 0.45
N LEU A 239 8.85 -22.97 0.16
CA LEU A 239 7.42 -23.23 0.25
C LEU A 239 6.86 -24.00 -0.96
N LYS A 240 7.60 -24.94 -1.52
CA LYS A 240 7.14 -25.95 -2.50
C LYS A 240 6.75 -25.43 -3.89
N GLY A 241 7.35 -24.38 -4.37
CA GLY A 241 7.12 -23.89 -5.72
C GLY A 241 5.77 -23.19 -5.97
N TYR A 242 5.03 -22.89 -4.91
CA TYR A 242 3.80 -22.11 -5.00
C TYR A 242 4.09 -20.61 -5.14
N THR A 243 3.12 -19.88 -5.66
CA THR A 243 3.11 -18.42 -5.57
C THR A 243 2.25 -18.01 -4.39
N TYR A 244 2.78 -17.12 -3.56
CA TYR A 244 2.13 -16.62 -2.35
C TYR A 244 1.87 -15.14 -2.46
N ILE A 245 0.76 -14.68 -1.87
CA ILE A 245 0.45 -13.26 -1.67
C ILE A 245 0.35 -13.05 -0.17
N THR A 246 1.13 -12.10 0.34
CA THR A 246 1.28 -11.85 1.77
C THR A 246 1.57 -10.37 2.03
N ASP A 247 1.29 -9.90 3.23
CA ASP A 247 1.71 -8.60 3.75
C ASP A 247 3.11 -8.65 4.39
N ASP A 248 3.61 -9.85 4.71
CA ASP A 248 4.85 -10.03 5.46
C ASP A 248 5.52 -11.39 5.14
N VAL A 249 6.69 -11.35 4.54
CA VAL A 249 7.47 -12.56 4.22
C VAL A 249 7.95 -13.34 5.46
N SER A 250 8.03 -12.68 6.62
CA SER A 250 8.42 -13.33 7.89
C SER A 250 7.44 -14.42 8.32
N LYS A 251 6.19 -14.33 7.89
CA LYS A 251 5.16 -15.35 8.10
C LYS A 251 5.44 -16.62 7.32
N LEU A 252 6.21 -16.55 6.24
CA LEU A 252 6.45 -17.66 5.33
C LEU A 252 7.74 -18.44 5.63
N GLY A 253 8.80 -17.79 6.12
CA GLY A 253 10.07 -18.46 6.29
C GLY A 253 11.08 -17.69 7.14
N GLU A 254 12.32 -18.16 7.16
CA GLU A 254 13.44 -17.58 7.91
C GLU A 254 14.30 -16.64 7.07
N ALA A 255 14.48 -16.97 5.78
CA ALA A 255 15.36 -16.24 4.88
C ALA A 255 14.66 -15.92 3.56
N TYR A 256 14.88 -14.72 3.06
CA TYR A 256 14.30 -14.19 1.83
C TYR A 256 15.40 -13.74 0.86
N ASP A 257 15.34 -14.26 -0.35
CA ASP A 257 16.12 -13.81 -1.49
C ASP A 257 15.29 -12.78 -2.29
N GLU A 258 15.62 -11.50 -2.14
CA GLU A 258 14.91 -10.41 -2.79
C GLU A 258 15.07 -10.41 -4.32
N GLU A 259 16.21 -10.87 -4.82
CA GLU A 259 16.49 -10.90 -6.26
C GLU A 259 15.62 -11.95 -6.98
N ASN A 260 15.51 -13.15 -6.39
CA ASN A 260 14.75 -14.25 -6.98
C ASN A 260 13.33 -14.36 -6.45
N LYS A 261 12.93 -13.48 -5.52
CA LYS A 261 11.60 -13.50 -4.87
C LYS A 261 11.30 -14.86 -4.24
N THR A 262 12.28 -15.43 -3.55
CA THR A 262 12.21 -16.77 -2.97
C THR A 262 12.31 -16.70 -1.46
N VAL A 263 11.37 -17.33 -0.76
CA VAL A 263 11.36 -17.51 0.69
C VAL A 263 11.82 -18.92 1.02
N TYR A 264 12.78 -19.03 1.92
CA TYR A 264 13.26 -20.29 2.45
C TYR A 264 12.75 -20.50 3.87
N THR A 265 12.19 -21.68 4.11
CA THR A 265 11.64 -22.03 5.44
C THR A 265 12.72 -22.16 6.51
N ALA A 266 13.95 -22.44 6.11
CA ALA A 266 15.10 -22.50 6.97
C ALA A 266 16.32 -21.85 6.33
N LEU A 267 17.11 -21.08 7.12
CA LEU A 267 18.37 -20.48 6.70
C LEU A 267 19.36 -21.52 6.16
N GLU A 268 19.41 -22.70 6.83
CA GLU A 268 20.31 -23.80 6.42
C GLU A 268 20.10 -24.25 4.98
N GLU A 269 18.85 -24.25 4.48
CA GLU A 269 18.56 -24.62 3.09
C GLU A 269 18.81 -23.44 2.13
N ALA A 270 18.55 -22.23 2.56
CA ALA A 270 18.77 -21.03 1.75
C ALA A 270 20.25 -20.87 1.34
N VAL A 271 21.18 -21.06 2.27
CA VAL A 271 22.61 -20.92 2.00
C VAL A 271 23.19 -22.01 1.10
N LYS A 272 22.48 -23.13 0.91
CA LYS A 272 22.88 -24.23 0.01
C LYS A 272 22.40 -24.03 -1.42
N ALA A 273 21.46 -23.11 -1.67
CA ALA A 273 20.90 -22.86 -2.99
C ALA A 273 21.95 -22.18 -3.90
N PRO A 274 22.28 -22.75 -5.06
CA PRO A 274 23.42 -22.32 -5.88
C PRO A 274 23.23 -20.95 -6.54
N GLU A 275 21.96 -20.53 -6.73
CA GLU A 275 21.58 -19.25 -7.32
C GLU A 275 21.65 -18.08 -6.34
N VAL A 276 21.58 -18.34 -5.04
CA VAL A 276 21.53 -17.32 -4.01
C VAL A 276 22.84 -16.54 -3.92
N ARG A 277 22.73 -15.23 -3.85
CA ARG A 277 23.84 -14.28 -3.63
C ARG A 277 23.59 -13.35 -2.45
N GLY A 278 22.33 -12.97 -2.24
CA GLY A 278 21.89 -12.12 -1.15
C GLY A 278 20.73 -12.76 -0.42
N LEU A 279 20.84 -12.89 0.88
CA LEU A 279 19.78 -13.35 1.77
C LEU A 279 19.52 -12.29 2.84
N ARG A 280 18.26 -12.05 3.14
CA ARG A 280 17.85 -11.27 4.31
C ARG A 280 17.12 -12.19 5.28
N LEU A 281 17.51 -12.20 6.54
CA LEU A 281 16.67 -12.80 7.58
C LEU A 281 15.42 -11.97 7.77
N VAL A 282 14.28 -12.64 7.79
CA VAL A 282 12.97 -12.00 7.90
C VAL A 282 12.29 -12.28 9.24
N ARG A 283 12.89 -13.13 10.07
CA ARG A 283 12.54 -13.36 11.48
C ARG A 283 13.75 -13.89 12.25
N ASP A 284 13.63 -14.00 13.56
CA ASP A 284 14.66 -14.57 14.42
C ASP A 284 15.01 -16.00 14.00
N VAL A 285 16.32 -16.27 13.97
CA VAL A 285 16.87 -17.59 13.63
C VAL A 285 17.83 -18.03 14.73
N THR A 286 17.73 -19.29 15.13
CA THR A 286 18.62 -19.89 16.11
C THR A 286 19.36 -21.07 15.51
N VAL A 287 20.69 -21.00 15.52
CA VAL A 287 21.57 -22.12 15.23
C VAL A 287 21.78 -22.91 16.53
N GLY A 288 20.93 -23.93 16.70
CA GLY A 288 20.88 -24.70 17.93
C GLY A 288 22.02 -25.73 18.07
N SER A 289 22.15 -26.31 19.26
CA SER A 289 23.18 -27.31 19.55
C SER A 289 23.17 -28.49 18.58
N GLY A 290 24.31 -28.76 17.94
CA GLY A 290 24.49 -29.80 16.93
C GLY A 290 24.10 -29.41 15.51
N GLN A 291 23.60 -28.21 15.29
CA GLN A 291 23.43 -27.63 13.96
C GLN A 291 24.70 -26.95 13.48
N SER A 292 24.95 -27.00 12.18
CA SER A 292 26.07 -26.30 11.53
C SER A 292 25.60 -25.65 10.25
N ILE A 293 25.70 -24.33 10.18
CA ILE A 293 25.38 -23.53 9.00
C ILE A 293 26.65 -22.84 8.52
N THR A 294 26.91 -22.89 7.22
CA THR A 294 28.01 -22.16 6.58
C THR A 294 27.45 -21.14 5.60
N ILE A 295 27.82 -19.89 5.76
CA ILE A 295 27.54 -18.83 4.78
C ILE A 295 28.63 -18.89 3.71
N PRO A 296 28.34 -19.26 2.45
CA PRO A 296 29.33 -19.43 1.40
C PRO A 296 29.99 -18.10 0.99
N GLU A 297 31.22 -18.13 0.45
CA GLU A 297 31.97 -16.95 -0.06
C GLU A 297 31.16 -16.06 -1.02
N THR A 298 30.18 -16.62 -1.70
CA THR A 298 29.37 -15.89 -2.70
C THR A 298 28.08 -15.31 -2.14
N VAL A 299 27.82 -15.50 -0.85
CA VAL A 299 26.55 -15.10 -0.21
C VAL A 299 26.79 -13.98 0.79
N THR A 300 25.97 -12.95 0.68
CA THR A 300 25.80 -11.92 1.71
C THR A 300 24.53 -12.21 2.50
N LEU A 301 24.67 -12.44 3.81
CA LEU A 301 23.55 -12.60 4.74
C LEU A 301 23.27 -11.29 5.45
N THR A 302 22.10 -10.73 5.31
CA THR A 302 21.67 -9.49 5.98
C THR A 302 20.75 -9.81 7.16
N ILE A 303 21.08 -9.27 8.33
CA ILE A 303 20.26 -9.30 9.54
C ILE A 303 19.71 -7.89 9.72
N GLY A 304 18.41 -7.73 9.44
CA GLY A 304 17.73 -6.42 9.42
C GLY A 304 17.19 -6.00 10.78
N ASP A 305 16.56 -4.84 10.81
CA ASP A 305 15.95 -4.26 12.02
C ASP A 305 14.97 -5.23 12.69
N GLY A 306 15.07 -5.36 14.01
CA GLY A 306 14.23 -6.21 14.84
C GLY A 306 14.45 -7.71 14.70
N VAL A 307 15.48 -8.17 13.94
CA VAL A 307 15.78 -9.59 13.72
C VAL A 307 17.05 -9.99 14.46
N THR A 308 17.03 -11.14 15.09
CA THR A 308 18.19 -11.71 15.80
C THR A 308 18.61 -13.05 15.17
N LEU A 309 19.90 -13.18 14.85
CA LEU A 309 20.55 -14.47 14.58
C LEU A 309 21.31 -14.89 15.82
N THR A 310 20.89 -15.99 16.45
CA THR A 310 21.49 -16.51 17.68
C THR A 310 22.25 -17.79 17.40
N VAL A 311 23.51 -17.88 17.83
CA VAL A 311 24.31 -19.13 17.83
C VAL A 311 24.39 -19.64 19.25
N GLU A 312 23.65 -20.72 19.55
CA GLU A 312 23.65 -21.32 20.88
C GLU A 312 24.93 -22.14 21.15
N ASN A 313 25.19 -22.40 22.42
CA ASN A 313 26.30 -23.23 22.81
C ASN A 313 26.20 -24.65 22.22
N GLY A 314 27.14 -25.01 21.36
CA GLY A 314 27.17 -26.28 20.60
C GLY A 314 26.52 -26.20 19.20
N GLY A 315 25.98 -25.05 18.80
CA GLY A 315 25.74 -24.69 17.41
C GLY A 315 26.99 -24.14 16.75
N THR A 316 27.07 -24.19 15.43
CA THR A 316 28.21 -23.66 14.67
C THR A 316 27.68 -22.84 13.49
N LEU A 317 28.05 -21.56 13.44
CA LEU A 317 27.86 -20.71 12.27
C LEU A 317 29.24 -20.38 11.70
N THR A 318 29.53 -20.85 10.49
CA THR A 318 30.79 -20.55 9.78
C THR A 318 30.53 -19.47 8.75
N ASN A 319 31.28 -18.38 8.79
CA ASN A 319 31.17 -17.30 7.82
C ASN A 319 32.35 -17.32 6.86
N ASP A 320 32.17 -17.90 5.68
CA ASP A 320 33.10 -17.82 4.55
C ASP A 320 32.72 -16.68 3.58
N GLY A 321 31.51 -16.12 3.72
CA GLY A 321 30.97 -15.05 2.90
C GLY A 321 30.98 -13.70 3.63
N GLU A 322 29.86 -13.00 3.57
CA GLU A 322 29.65 -11.72 4.24
C GLU A 322 28.40 -11.76 5.12
N ILE A 323 28.49 -11.32 6.37
CA ILE A 323 27.32 -11.06 7.23
C ILE A 323 27.20 -9.56 7.44
N VAL A 324 26.05 -9.00 7.11
CA VAL A 324 25.72 -7.58 7.30
C VAL A 324 24.68 -7.46 8.39
N VAL A 325 25.02 -6.82 9.49
CA VAL A 325 24.10 -6.49 10.58
C VAL A 325 23.68 -5.04 10.41
N GLU A 326 22.43 -4.83 10.05
CA GLU A 326 21.86 -3.49 9.91
C GLU A 326 21.44 -2.91 11.27
N ASP A 327 21.05 -1.64 11.26
CA ASP A 327 20.53 -0.95 12.45
C ASP A 327 19.32 -1.70 13.02
N GLY A 328 19.39 -2.04 14.33
CA GLY A 328 18.35 -2.82 15.02
C GLY A 328 18.46 -4.34 14.84
N GLY A 329 19.29 -4.84 13.91
CA GLY A 329 19.61 -6.26 13.79
C GLY A 329 20.59 -6.70 14.86
N GLN A 330 20.56 -7.99 15.25
CA GLN A 330 21.43 -8.56 16.26
C GLN A 330 22.05 -9.88 15.81
N LEU A 331 23.33 -10.06 16.11
CA LEU A 331 24.06 -11.32 15.97
C LEU A 331 24.62 -11.71 17.33
N ASP A 332 24.04 -12.75 17.92
CA ASP A 332 24.38 -13.23 19.26
C ASP A 332 25.10 -14.58 19.20
N GLY A 333 26.21 -14.72 19.92
CA GLY A 333 27.01 -15.92 20.00
C GLY A 333 28.28 -15.85 19.16
N ASP A 334 29.08 -16.90 19.25
CA ASP A 334 30.38 -17.00 18.56
C ASP A 334 30.18 -17.53 17.14
N ILE A 335 30.88 -16.97 16.18
CA ILE A 335 30.95 -17.46 14.80
C ILE A 335 32.35 -17.97 14.47
N ASP A 336 32.41 -19.00 13.64
CA ASP A 336 33.68 -19.47 13.07
C ASP A 336 33.90 -18.78 11.72
N GLY A 337 35.13 -18.37 11.41
CA GLY A 337 35.50 -17.78 10.12
C GLY A 337 36.16 -16.43 10.23
N ASP A 338 35.97 -15.57 9.24
CA ASP A 338 36.58 -14.24 9.18
C ASP A 338 35.71 -13.20 9.92
N ASP A 339 36.18 -12.77 11.08
CA ASP A 339 35.52 -11.73 11.88
C ASP A 339 35.45 -10.37 11.11
N GLU A 340 36.41 -10.11 10.20
CA GLU A 340 36.39 -8.91 9.36
C GLU A 340 35.26 -8.93 8.29
N ALA A 341 34.71 -10.11 8.02
CA ALA A 341 33.60 -10.31 7.10
C ALA A 341 32.22 -10.10 7.76
N VAL A 342 32.17 -9.76 9.06
CA VAL A 342 30.97 -9.30 9.75
C VAL A 342 30.98 -7.77 9.75
N LYS A 343 30.06 -7.20 8.98
CA LYS A 343 29.93 -5.76 8.82
C LYS A 343 28.71 -5.25 9.56
N HIS A 344 28.90 -4.26 10.40
CA HIS A 344 27.79 -3.54 11.01
C HIS A 344 27.48 -2.29 10.18
N ARG A 345 26.23 -2.07 9.83
CA ARG A 345 25.75 -0.87 9.14
C ARG A 345 24.85 -0.08 10.06
N TYR A 346 25.09 1.22 10.09
CA TYR A 346 24.36 2.15 10.92
C TYR A 346 23.70 3.24 10.07
N THR A 347 22.53 3.68 10.50
CA THR A 347 21.80 4.76 9.85
C THR A 347 21.99 6.06 10.59
N VAL A 348 22.56 7.05 9.90
CA VAL A 348 22.63 8.43 10.37
C VAL A 348 21.41 9.18 9.84
N ARG A 349 20.56 9.63 10.74
CA ARG A 349 19.36 10.41 10.45
C ARG A 349 19.62 11.88 10.72
N PHE A 350 18.98 12.74 9.95
CA PHE A 350 19.09 14.18 10.08
C PHE A 350 17.70 14.76 10.31
N ASP A 351 17.40 15.13 11.56
CA ASP A 351 16.21 15.89 11.88
C ASP A 351 16.47 17.36 11.57
N ALA A 352 15.88 17.84 10.50
CA ALA A 352 16.06 19.22 10.06
C ALA A 352 15.41 20.25 10.99
N ASN A 353 14.67 19.85 12.04
CA ASN A 353 14.11 20.72 13.08
C ASN A 353 13.43 21.97 12.52
N GLY A 354 12.49 21.76 11.59
CA GLY A 354 11.78 22.83 10.89
C GLY A 354 12.46 23.36 9.63
N GLY A 355 13.63 22.82 9.26
CA GLY A 355 14.29 23.09 7.98
C GLY A 355 13.85 22.11 6.86
N GLU A 356 14.50 22.21 5.70
CA GLU A 356 14.30 21.27 4.59
C GLU A 356 14.78 19.86 4.96
N ASN A 357 14.04 18.84 4.50
CA ASN A 357 14.38 17.45 4.78
C ASN A 357 15.78 17.09 4.25
N VAL A 358 16.60 16.52 5.12
CA VAL A 358 17.93 16.01 4.81
C VAL A 358 17.89 14.48 4.78
N ALA A 359 18.35 13.89 3.67
CA ALA A 359 18.32 12.46 3.50
C ALA A 359 19.21 11.73 4.52
N SER A 360 18.72 10.64 5.11
CA SER A 360 19.52 9.75 5.95
C SER A 360 20.62 9.05 5.14
N GLN A 361 21.71 8.66 5.82
CA GLN A 361 22.82 7.92 5.24
C GLN A 361 23.01 6.62 6.00
N THR A 362 23.07 5.48 5.27
CA THR A 362 23.41 4.18 5.87
C THR A 362 24.83 3.81 5.44
N VAL A 363 25.70 3.59 6.40
CA VAL A 363 27.14 3.35 6.17
C VAL A 363 27.67 2.23 7.07
N GLU A 364 28.80 1.66 6.69
CA GLU A 364 29.49 0.67 7.53
C GLU A 364 30.05 1.31 8.80
N SER A 365 30.12 0.52 9.88
CA SER A 365 30.74 0.92 11.13
C SER A 365 32.18 1.39 10.90
N GLY A 366 32.53 2.53 11.49
CA GLY A 366 33.84 3.16 11.33
C GLY A 366 33.99 4.01 10.06
N ALA A 367 32.99 4.05 9.19
CA ALA A 367 33.01 4.95 8.04
C ALA A 367 32.94 6.41 8.48
N GLU A 368 33.72 7.27 7.80
CA GLU A 368 33.60 8.72 7.94
C GLU A 368 32.56 9.26 6.95
N ILE A 369 31.60 10.01 7.42
CA ILE A 369 30.66 10.78 6.61
C ILE A 369 30.96 12.27 6.76
N GLU A 370 30.64 13.03 5.74
CA GLU A 370 30.64 14.50 5.77
C GLU A 370 29.22 14.96 6.10
N LEU A 371 29.06 15.74 7.18
CA LEU A 371 27.76 16.18 7.63
C LEU A 371 27.17 17.21 6.64
N PRO A 372 25.95 17.02 6.15
CA PRO A 372 25.36 17.88 5.13
C PRO A 372 25.06 19.27 5.68
N GLN A 373 24.93 20.24 4.77
CA GLN A 373 24.36 21.53 5.07
C GLN A 373 22.85 21.39 5.14
N ALA A 374 22.22 21.84 6.22
CA ALA A 374 20.77 22.01 6.28
C ALA A 374 20.37 23.45 5.89
N VAL A 375 19.16 23.59 5.37
CA VAL A 375 18.58 24.86 4.95
C VAL A 375 17.25 25.09 5.62
N ARG A 376 17.05 26.29 6.16
CA ARG A 376 15.78 26.77 6.69
C ARG A 376 15.65 28.24 6.38
N GLU A 377 14.58 28.60 5.70
CA GLU A 377 14.34 29.99 5.29
C GLU A 377 14.22 30.92 6.52
N GLY A 378 14.88 32.06 6.47
CA GLY A 378 14.92 33.02 7.57
C GLY A 378 15.79 32.60 8.76
N TYR A 379 16.63 31.57 8.60
CA TYR A 379 17.49 31.08 9.67
C TYR A 379 18.89 30.75 9.18
N ASP A 380 19.88 31.11 9.96
CA ASP A 380 21.25 30.62 9.81
C ASP A 380 21.41 29.25 10.44
N PHE A 381 21.98 28.32 9.67
CA PHE A 381 22.32 27.01 10.19
C PHE A 381 23.52 27.10 11.12
N LEU A 382 23.33 26.77 12.41
CA LEU A 382 24.40 26.80 13.41
C LEU A 382 25.21 25.51 13.45
N GLY A 383 24.64 24.40 13.00
CA GLY A 383 25.24 23.06 13.01
C GLY A 383 24.25 21.98 13.39
N TRP A 384 24.76 20.79 13.44
CA TRP A 384 24.05 19.58 13.86
C TRP A 384 24.33 19.28 15.33
N GLU A 385 23.30 19.13 16.15
CA GLU A 385 23.44 18.72 17.54
C GLU A 385 23.30 17.20 17.67
N LEU A 386 24.24 16.58 18.39
CA LEU A 386 24.19 15.20 18.82
C LEU A 386 24.78 15.10 20.22
N ASN A 387 24.02 14.60 21.20
CA ASN A 387 24.44 14.43 22.58
C ASN A 387 25.02 15.71 23.22
N ASP A 388 24.37 16.85 23.05
CA ASP A 388 24.79 18.18 23.51
C ASP A 388 26.09 18.73 22.88
N GLU A 389 26.61 18.08 21.84
CA GLU A 389 27.72 18.55 21.02
C GLU A 389 27.21 19.08 19.67
N THR A 390 27.81 20.16 19.16
CA THR A 390 27.44 20.77 17.89
C THR A 390 28.53 20.52 16.85
N TYR A 391 28.13 20.00 15.70
CA TYR A 391 28.97 19.68 14.54
C TYR A 391 28.64 20.61 13.40
N ALA A 392 29.65 21.15 12.75
CA ALA A 392 29.44 22.04 11.60
C ALA A 392 29.07 21.26 10.32
N ALA A 393 28.43 21.95 9.36
CA ALA A 393 28.30 21.41 8.01
C ALA A 393 29.70 21.17 7.38
N GLY A 394 29.86 20.05 6.68
CA GLY A 394 31.14 19.64 6.11
C GLY A 394 32.11 19.02 7.13
N GLU A 395 31.76 18.99 8.43
CA GLU A 395 32.55 18.28 9.41
C GLU A 395 32.43 16.79 9.22
N LYS A 396 33.54 16.07 9.45
CA LYS A 396 33.58 14.62 9.33
C LYS A 396 33.20 13.97 10.63
N TYR A 397 32.29 13.01 10.53
CA TYR A 397 31.82 12.20 11.66
C TYR A 397 32.09 10.73 11.40
N THR A 398 32.73 10.04 12.36
CA THR A 398 32.96 8.60 12.29
C THR A 398 31.76 7.87 12.87
N VAL A 399 31.07 7.07 12.06
CA VAL A 399 29.83 6.39 12.43
C VAL A 399 30.16 5.08 13.15
N THR A 400 29.83 4.99 14.42
CA THR A 400 30.01 3.79 15.26
C THR A 400 28.70 3.21 15.80
N SER A 401 27.60 3.93 15.61
CA SER A 401 26.24 3.52 15.95
C SER A 401 25.26 4.35 15.14
N SER A 402 24.00 3.91 15.07
CA SER A 402 22.94 4.75 14.51
C SER A 402 22.66 5.95 15.40
N VAL A 403 22.60 7.09 14.77
CA VAL A 403 22.42 8.39 15.44
C VAL A 403 21.45 9.27 14.70
N THR A 404 20.84 10.21 15.41
CA THR A 404 20.04 11.28 14.81
C THR A 404 20.65 12.61 15.17
N PHE A 405 21.08 13.35 14.17
CA PHE A 405 21.52 14.71 14.30
C PHE A 405 20.32 15.64 14.19
N THR A 406 20.21 16.62 15.09
CA THR A 406 19.15 17.64 15.08
C THR A 406 19.71 18.98 14.68
N ALA A 407 19.16 19.60 13.63
CA ALA A 407 19.60 20.89 13.15
C ALA A 407 19.36 21.99 14.19
N GLN A 408 20.38 22.82 14.42
CA GLN A 408 20.32 24.01 15.25
C GLN A 408 20.26 25.25 14.38
N TRP A 409 19.36 26.15 14.71
CA TRP A 409 19.07 27.33 13.93
C TRP A 409 19.18 28.59 14.76
N LYS A 410 19.68 29.65 14.14
CA LYS A 410 19.56 31.00 14.64
C LYS A 410 18.72 31.79 13.63
N GLU A 411 17.70 32.45 14.13
CA GLU A 411 16.96 33.41 13.30
C GLU A 411 17.93 34.47 12.77
N THR A 412 17.92 34.70 11.45
CA THR A 412 18.73 35.76 10.85
C THR A 412 18.11 37.08 11.28
N ASP A 413 18.80 37.79 12.18
CA ASP A 413 18.52 39.20 12.42
C ASP A 413 18.88 39.93 11.11
N GLU A 414 17.92 40.15 10.25
CA GLU A 414 18.08 41.17 9.20
C GLU A 414 18.07 42.56 9.84
N ASP A 415 19.15 42.89 10.58
CA ASP A 415 19.48 44.27 10.90
C ASP A 415 20.04 44.99 9.65
N GLY A 416 19.17 45.12 8.67
CA GLY A 416 19.27 46.15 7.64
C GLY A 416 18.14 47.13 7.87
N ASP A 417 18.45 48.21 8.60
CA ASP A 417 17.65 49.41 8.76
C ASP A 417 17.00 49.86 7.42
N ASN A 418 15.83 49.29 7.11
CA ASN A 418 14.82 49.85 6.23
C ASN A 418 13.49 49.65 6.98
N GLY A 419 12.88 50.73 7.40
CA GLY A 419 11.66 50.81 8.16
C GLY A 419 10.47 50.07 7.53
N ASP A 420 10.50 48.76 7.57
CA ASP A 420 9.38 47.93 7.24
C ASP A 420 8.63 47.61 8.56
N GLU A 421 7.38 48.02 8.61
CA GLU A 421 6.44 47.69 9.70
C GLU A 421 6.41 46.15 9.84
N GLU A 422 6.72 45.67 11.03
CA GLU A 422 6.62 44.24 11.37
C GLU A 422 5.23 43.73 10.98
N TRP A 423 5.15 42.68 10.11
CA TRP A 423 3.86 42.15 9.66
C TRP A 423 3.01 41.70 10.86
N GLU A 424 1.93 42.41 11.11
CA GLU A 424 0.95 41.98 12.09
C GLU A 424 0.10 40.85 11.50
N ASN A 425 0.31 39.63 11.97
CA ASN A 425 -0.47 38.47 11.54
C ASN A 425 -1.96 38.68 11.82
N PRO A 426 -2.82 38.82 10.82
CA PRO A 426 -4.25 39.04 11.02
C PRO A 426 -5.03 37.75 11.33
N TYR A 427 -4.37 36.57 11.29
CA TYR A 427 -5.04 35.27 11.33
C TYR A 427 -4.81 34.55 12.66
N ALA A 428 -5.90 34.30 13.38
CA ALA A 428 -5.86 33.59 14.65
C ALA A 428 -5.56 32.08 14.52
N ASP A 429 -5.77 31.51 13.34
CA ASP A 429 -5.53 30.11 13.00
C ASP A 429 -4.14 29.86 12.37
N VAL A 430 -3.26 30.87 12.37
CA VAL A 430 -1.88 30.80 11.89
C VAL A 430 -0.94 31.20 13.01
N ALA A 431 -0.47 30.25 13.80
CA ALA A 431 0.47 30.54 14.86
C ALA A 431 1.92 30.68 14.33
N ALA A 432 2.74 31.53 14.96
CA ALA A 432 4.11 31.83 14.51
C ALA A 432 5.03 30.59 14.45
N ASN A 433 4.71 29.53 15.19
CA ASN A 433 5.47 28.28 15.19
C ASN A 433 4.97 27.26 14.17
N GLN A 434 4.03 27.61 13.31
CA GLN A 434 3.55 26.71 12.26
C GLN A 434 4.50 26.72 11.06
N TRP A 435 4.76 25.54 10.51
CA TRP A 435 5.67 25.36 9.37
C TRP A 435 5.33 26.19 8.13
N PHE A 436 4.09 26.63 8.02
CA PHE A 436 3.59 27.44 6.90
C PHE A 436 3.49 28.94 7.23
N TYR A 437 3.90 29.37 8.43
CA TYR A 437 3.76 30.77 8.88
C TYR A 437 4.37 31.78 7.90
N ALA A 438 5.64 31.59 7.55
CA ALA A 438 6.35 32.47 6.59
C ALA A 438 5.70 32.47 5.20
N ALA A 439 5.19 31.31 4.76
CA ALA A 439 4.50 31.23 3.48
C ALA A 439 3.15 31.97 3.51
N VAL A 440 2.41 31.92 4.62
CA VAL A 440 1.17 32.67 4.79
C VAL A 440 1.46 34.16 4.84
N GLN A 441 2.52 34.59 5.55
CA GLN A 441 2.99 35.97 5.53
C GLN A 441 3.27 36.41 4.10
N TYR A 442 4.11 35.67 3.36
CA TYR A 442 4.48 35.98 1.99
C TYR A 442 3.26 36.17 1.07
N VAL A 443 2.33 35.20 1.06
CA VAL A 443 1.15 35.29 0.18
C VAL A 443 0.18 36.38 0.59
N SER A 444 0.15 36.77 1.87
CA SER A 444 -0.69 37.85 2.39
C SER A 444 -0.10 39.22 2.05
N GLU A 445 1.19 39.45 2.30
CA GLU A 445 1.88 40.71 2.00
C GLU A 445 1.89 41.02 0.51
N ASN A 446 2.00 39.98 -0.33
CA ASN A 446 1.92 40.11 -1.78
C ASN A 446 0.50 40.07 -2.35
N ASN A 447 -0.53 40.09 -1.49
CA ASN A 447 -1.94 40.04 -1.87
C ASN A 447 -2.33 38.86 -2.78
N LEU A 448 -1.59 37.75 -2.69
CA LEU A 448 -1.84 36.54 -3.50
C LEU A 448 -2.98 35.72 -2.90
N MET A 449 -2.98 35.55 -1.58
CA MET A 449 -4.03 34.82 -0.86
C MET A 449 -4.55 35.66 0.30
N ASN A 450 -5.85 35.74 0.41
CA ASN A 450 -6.55 36.39 1.52
C ASN A 450 -7.10 35.35 2.50
N GLY A 451 -7.43 35.79 3.72
CA GLY A 451 -8.18 34.97 4.67
C GLY A 451 -9.55 34.53 4.13
N VAL A 452 -10.06 33.44 4.65
CA VAL A 452 -11.41 32.93 4.34
C VAL A 452 -12.48 33.61 5.21
N ALA A 453 -12.04 34.29 6.28
CA ALA A 453 -12.86 35.11 7.17
C ALA A 453 -12.00 36.21 7.81
N GLU A 454 -12.61 37.12 8.55
CA GLU A 454 -11.97 38.32 9.11
C GLU A 454 -10.67 38.03 9.91
N ASN A 455 -10.58 36.87 10.60
CA ASN A 455 -9.42 36.51 11.41
C ASN A 455 -8.96 35.07 11.13
N ALA A 456 -9.27 34.52 9.97
CA ALA A 456 -8.94 33.14 9.65
C ALA A 456 -8.37 33.00 8.24
N PHE A 457 -7.19 32.41 8.14
CA PHE A 457 -6.56 32.03 6.85
C PHE A 457 -7.18 30.75 6.28
N GLY A 458 -7.58 29.81 7.15
CA GLY A 458 -8.07 28.48 6.77
C GLY A 458 -6.96 27.56 6.26
N PRO A 459 -5.88 27.34 7.02
CA PRO A 459 -4.70 26.57 6.55
C PRO A 459 -5.04 25.15 6.11
N ASP A 460 -6.04 24.53 6.75
CA ASP A 460 -6.47 23.14 6.49
C ASP A 460 -7.63 23.04 5.47
N ILE A 461 -8.06 24.15 4.91
CA ILE A 461 -9.08 24.14 3.85
C ILE A 461 -8.43 23.72 2.53
N HIS A 462 -9.13 22.90 1.75
CA HIS A 462 -8.68 22.46 0.43
C HIS A 462 -8.64 23.64 -0.54
N THR A 463 -7.58 23.72 -1.33
CA THR A 463 -7.48 24.68 -2.43
C THR A 463 -8.30 24.18 -3.62
N THR A 464 -9.24 24.98 -4.10
CA THR A 464 -10.02 24.65 -5.30
C THR A 464 -9.30 25.08 -6.58
N ARG A 465 -9.74 24.54 -7.72
CA ARG A 465 -9.20 24.92 -9.04
C ARG A 465 -9.38 26.42 -9.32
N GLY A 466 -10.53 26.97 -9.00
CA GLY A 466 -10.82 28.40 -9.10
C GLY A 466 -9.89 29.25 -8.23
N MET A 467 -9.61 28.81 -7.00
CA MET A 467 -8.67 29.51 -6.12
C MET A 467 -7.26 29.59 -6.72
N LEU A 468 -6.70 28.45 -7.20
CA LEU A 468 -5.33 28.46 -7.71
C LEU A 468 -5.18 29.35 -8.94
N VAL A 469 -6.10 29.26 -9.91
CA VAL A 469 -6.00 30.14 -11.11
C VAL A 469 -6.16 31.61 -10.76
N THR A 470 -7.00 31.96 -9.77
CA THR A 470 -7.13 33.33 -9.27
C THR A 470 -5.82 33.85 -8.67
N ILE A 471 -5.11 32.98 -7.93
CA ILE A 471 -3.81 33.36 -7.36
C ILE A 471 -2.77 33.58 -8.46
N LEU A 472 -2.68 32.70 -9.45
CA LEU A 472 -1.77 32.87 -10.58
C LEU A 472 -2.09 34.12 -11.40
N HIS A 473 -3.37 34.43 -11.59
CA HIS A 473 -3.82 35.64 -12.27
C HIS A 473 -3.40 36.91 -11.51
N ARG A 474 -3.50 36.90 -10.17
CA ARG A 474 -2.98 37.99 -9.32
C ARG A 474 -1.46 38.14 -9.41
N MET A 475 -0.73 37.01 -9.46
CA MET A 475 0.74 37.05 -9.65
C MET A 475 1.13 37.74 -10.95
N GLU A 476 0.27 37.72 -11.98
CA GLU A 476 0.49 38.41 -13.24
C GLU A 476 -0.09 39.85 -13.28
N GLY A 477 -0.63 40.31 -12.17
CA GLY A 477 -1.22 41.67 -12.09
C GLY A 477 -2.62 41.75 -12.71
N GLU A 478 -3.34 40.65 -12.73
CA GLU A 478 -4.74 40.53 -13.19
C GLU A 478 -4.91 41.01 -14.65
N PRO A 479 -4.18 40.40 -15.61
CA PRO A 479 -4.29 40.77 -17.02
C PRO A 479 -5.69 40.58 -17.55
N GLN A 480 -6.12 41.46 -18.46
CA GLN A 480 -7.42 41.36 -19.08
C GLN A 480 -7.54 40.04 -19.88
N ALA A 481 -8.57 39.27 -19.69
CA ALA A 481 -8.84 38.01 -20.39
C ALA A 481 -9.98 38.13 -21.41
N GLY A 482 -10.04 37.17 -22.32
CA GLY A 482 -11.13 37.01 -23.26
C GLY A 482 -12.35 36.31 -22.65
N GLU A 483 -13.28 35.88 -23.50
CA GLU A 483 -14.41 35.03 -23.10
C GLU A 483 -13.98 33.56 -22.97
N HIS A 484 -14.53 32.81 -22.02
CA HIS A 484 -14.33 31.38 -21.89
C HIS A 484 -15.55 30.57 -22.35
N SER A 485 -15.38 29.27 -22.63
CA SER A 485 -16.45 28.36 -23.07
C SER A 485 -17.08 27.56 -21.94
N PHE A 486 -16.63 27.71 -20.69
CA PHE A 486 -17.07 26.89 -19.57
C PHE A 486 -18.43 27.33 -19.04
N THR A 487 -19.41 26.45 -19.08
CA THR A 487 -20.79 26.72 -18.65
C THR A 487 -20.99 26.68 -17.14
N ASP A 488 -20.04 26.14 -16.41
CA ASP A 488 -20.00 26.07 -14.95
C ASP A 488 -19.15 27.17 -14.29
N VAL A 489 -18.73 28.16 -15.06
CA VAL A 489 -18.05 29.39 -14.62
C VAL A 489 -18.93 30.56 -14.96
N ALA A 490 -19.64 31.11 -13.95
CA ALA A 490 -20.49 32.28 -14.16
C ALA A 490 -19.63 33.55 -14.25
N GLU A 491 -20.05 34.49 -15.11
CA GLU A 491 -19.29 35.74 -15.39
C GLU A 491 -19.09 36.64 -14.16
N ASP A 492 -19.97 36.52 -13.15
CA ASP A 492 -19.96 37.31 -11.91
C ASP A 492 -19.18 36.65 -10.77
N GLU A 493 -18.60 35.47 -11.01
CA GLU A 493 -17.77 34.77 -10.02
C GLU A 493 -16.34 35.35 -9.96
N TYR A 494 -15.77 35.38 -8.76
CA TYR A 494 -14.45 36.01 -8.50
C TYR A 494 -13.30 35.37 -9.29
N TYR A 495 -13.47 34.17 -9.77
CA TYR A 495 -12.47 33.42 -10.56
C TYR A 495 -12.73 33.48 -12.07
N ALA A 496 -13.80 34.13 -12.55
CA ALA A 496 -14.18 34.06 -13.95
C ALA A 496 -13.09 34.57 -14.91
N ASP A 497 -12.57 35.79 -14.68
CA ASP A 497 -11.49 36.38 -15.48
C ASP A 497 -10.21 35.55 -15.39
N ALA A 498 -9.89 35.03 -14.21
CA ALA A 498 -8.72 34.19 -13.98
C ALA A 498 -8.80 32.86 -14.74
N VAL A 499 -9.97 32.23 -14.76
CA VAL A 499 -10.23 31.00 -15.54
C VAL A 499 -10.09 31.27 -17.04
N ALA A 500 -10.68 32.36 -17.52
CA ALA A 500 -10.55 32.77 -18.92
C ALA A 500 -9.11 32.99 -19.33
N TRP A 501 -8.35 33.77 -18.54
CA TRP A 501 -6.93 34.03 -18.76
C TRP A 501 -6.08 32.77 -18.73
N ALA A 502 -6.27 31.93 -17.73
CA ALA A 502 -5.47 30.71 -17.58
C ALA A 502 -5.74 29.67 -18.68
N ALA A 503 -6.99 29.61 -19.18
CA ALA A 503 -7.36 28.77 -20.31
C ALA A 503 -6.82 29.31 -21.64
N GLU A 504 -6.89 30.62 -21.88
CA GLU A 504 -6.36 31.29 -23.09
C GLU A 504 -4.83 31.09 -23.23
N ASN A 505 -4.12 30.97 -22.09
CA ASN A 505 -2.66 30.82 -22.04
C ASN A 505 -2.21 29.36 -21.82
N ASP A 506 -3.09 28.37 -22.03
CA ASP A 506 -2.81 26.94 -21.88
C ASP A 506 -2.30 26.51 -20.48
N ILE A 507 -2.47 27.36 -19.46
CA ILE A 507 -2.07 27.07 -18.08
C ILE A 507 -3.01 26.02 -17.48
N VAL A 508 -4.30 26.11 -17.81
CA VAL A 508 -5.31 25.12 -17.38
C VAL A 508 -6.15 24.66 -18.56
N ASN A 509 -6.69 23.44 -18.43
CA ASN A 509 -7.72 22.89 -19.32
C ASN A 509 -8.95 22.57 -18.50
N GLY A 510 -10.12 22.59 -19.15
CA GLY A 510 -11.35 22.03 -18.57
C GLY A 510 -11.27 20.51 -18.49
N TYR A 511 -12.19 19.90 -17.73
CA TYR A 511 -12.47 18.47 -17.79
C TYR A 511 -13.17 18.08 -19.11
N SER A 512 -13.80 19.07 -19.74
CA SER A 512 -14.30 19.01 -21.12
C SER A 512 -14.27 20.42 -21.71
N ASP A 513 -14.66 20.57 -22.98
CA ASP A 513 -14.73 21.88 -23.67
C ASP A 513 -15.65 22.88 -22.97
N THR A 514 -16.54 22.42 -22.10
CA THR A 514 -17.58 23.26 -21.44
C THR A 514 -17.59 23.14 -19.92
N VAL A 515 -16.73 22.34 -19.29
CA VAL A 515 -16.70 22.13 -17.83
C VAL A 515 -15.32 22.36 -17.29
N PHE A 516 -15.17 23.32 -16.39
CA PHE A 516 -13.93 23.65 -15.69
C PHE A 516 -13.83 23.05 -14.28
N ALA A 517 -14.97 22.93 -13.58
CA ALA A 517 -15.10 22.51 -12.18
C ALA A 517 -14.34 23.42 -11.18
N PRO A 518 -14.66 24.74 -11.11
CA PRO A 518 -13.90 25.71 -10.32
C PRO A 518 -13.89 25.40 -8.82
N GLU A 519 -14.98 24.84 -8.28
CA GLU A 519 -15.13 24.51 -6.85
C GLU A 519 -14.54 23.15 -6.45
N LYS A 520 -14.06 22.36 -7.43
CA LYS A 520 -13.45 21.07 -7.13
C LYS A 520 -12.13 21.28 -6.39
N ALA A 521 -11.96 20.59 -5.28
CA ALA A 521 -10.66 20.48 -4.60
C ALA A 521 -9.61 19.95 -5.57
N MET A 522 -8.40 20.53 -5.53
CA MET A 522 -7.30 20.21 -6.42
C MET A 522 -6.38 19.22 -5.76
N SER A 523 -6.05 18.13 -6.44
CA SER A 523 -5.02 17.23 -5.96
C SER A 523 -3.62 17.84 -6.12
N ARG A 524 -2.66 17.31 -5.36
CA ARG A 524 -1.27 17.78 -5.42
C ARG A 524 -0.66 17.57 -6.81
N GLU A 525 -0.99 16.47 -7.50
CA GLU A 525 -0.54 16.24 -8.87
C GLU A 525 -1.22 17.18 -9.90
N GLU A 526 -2.51 17.51 -9.71
CA GLU A 526 -3.19 18.52 -10.53
C GLU A 526 -2.53 19.89 -10.34
N MET A 527 -2.20 20.25 -9.10
CA MET A 527 -1.46 21.51 -8.80
C MET A 527 -0.09 21.54 -9.48
N ALA A 528 0.67 20.44 -9.42
CA ALA A 528 1.98 20.36 -10.09
C ALA A 528 1.87 20.61 -11.59
N VAL A 529 0.86 20.06 -12.27
CA VAL A 529 0.62 20.27 -13.71
C VAL A 529 0.29 21.71 -14.03
N VAL A 530 -0.56 22.36 -13.23
CA VAL A 530 -0.90 23.77 -13.43
C VAL A 530 0.35 24.65 -13.24
N LEU A 531 1.14 24.42 -12.21
CA LEU A 531 2.36 25.18 -11.95
C LEU A 531 3.48 24.93 -12.98
N TYR A 532 3.60 23.70 -13.48
CA TYR A 532 4.51 23.36 -14.56
C TYR A 532 4.18 24.13 -15.84
N ARG A 533 2.90 24.16 -16.23
CA ARG A 533 2.43 24.93 -17.39
C ARG A 533 2.56 26.43 -17.17
N TYR A 534 2.31 26.91 -15.96
CA TYR A 534 2.55 28.30 -15.61
C TYR A 534 4.04 28.67 -15.72
N ALA A 535 4.95 27.81 -15.27
CA ALA A 535 6.39 28.00 -15.45
C ALA A 535 6.79 28.06 -16.94
N GLN A 536 6.17 27.21 -17.78
CA GLN A 536 6.35 27.26 -19.24
C GLN A 536 5.82 28.56 -19.84
N TYR A 537 4.64 29.01 -19.41
CA TYR A 537 4.08 30.30 -19.80
C TYR A 537 5.01 31.46 -19.45
N LYS A 538 5.66 31.43 -18.29
CA LYS A 538 6.66 32.40 -17.85
C LYS A 538 8.00 32.30 -18.60
N GLY A 539 8.22 31.24 -19.36
CA GLY A 539 9.50 30.94 -19.99
C GLY A 539 10.63 30.58 -19.01
N TRP A 540 10.24 30.10 -17.81
CA TRP A 540 11.21 29.60 -16.81
C TRP A 540 11.81 28.27 -17.23
N ASP A 541 12.98 27.94 -16.66
CA ASP A 541 13.60 26.65 -16.90
C ASP A 541 12.78 25.52 -16.22
N VAL A 542 12.22 24.63 -17.03
CA VAL A 542 11.46 23.47 -16.58
C VAL A 542 12.23 22.16 -16.77
N SER A 543 13.55 22.21 -16.96
CA SER A 543 14.40 21.04 -17.20
C SER A 543 14.75 20.27 -15.92
N ALA A 544 14.44 20.78 -14.73
CA ALA A 544 14.75 20.15 -13.46
C ALA A 544 14.11 18.76 -13.36
N GLN A 545 14.91 17.76 -12.94
CA GLN A 545 14.49 16.37 -12.83
C GLN A 545 14.66 15.88 -11.39
N GLY A 546 13.54 15.71 -10.69
CA GLY A 546 13.52 15.14 -9.34
C GLY A 546 13.41 13.61 -9.37
N ASP A 547 14.07 12.96 -8.44
CA ASP A 547 13.93 11.51 -8.26
C ASP A 547 12.67 11.22 -7.42
N LEU A 548 11.62 10.75 -8.08
CA LEU A 548 10.38 10.37 -7.41
C LEU A 548 10.48 9.02 -6.70
N SER A 549 11.41 8.15 -7.09
CA SER A 549 11.51 6.79 -6.54
C SER A 549 11.86 6.75 -5.04
N ARG A 550 12.38 7.85 -4.50
CA ARG A 550 12.64 8.01 -3.06
C ARG A 550 11.40 8.16 -2.20
N TYR A 551 10.22 8.30 -2.80
CA TYR A 551 8.96 8.44 -2.08
C TYR A 551 8.17 7.15 -2.14
N ALA A 552 7.64 6.71 -1.00
CA ALA A 552 6.97 5.43 -0.84
C ALA A 552 5.73 5.23 -1.74
N ASP A 553 5.13 6.32 -2.20
CA ASP A 553 3.93 6.35 -3.05
C ASP A 553 4.21 6.87 -4.47
N SER A 554 5.46 6.80 -4.93
CA SER A 554 5.86 7.27 -6.27
C SER A 554 5.08 6.60 -7.41
N GLU A 555 4.71 5.34 -7.25
CA GLU A 555 3.88 4.60 -8.22
C GLU A 555 2.44 5.11 -8.32
N SER A 556 1.96 5.83 -7.30
CA SER A 556 0.63 6.46 -7.32
C SER A 556 0.59 7.73 -8.16
N VAL A 557 1.72 8.22 -8.67
CA VAL A 557 1.76 9.38 -9.57
C VAL A 557 1.16 8.99 -10.92
N SER A 558 0.13 9.70 -11.33
CA SER A 558 -0.56 9.45 -12.59
C SER A 558 0.38 9.72 -13.79
N ALA A 559 0.29 8.89 -14.84
CA ALA A 559 1.14 9.04 -16.02
C ALA A 559 1.02 10.43 -16.69
N TRP A 560 -0.14 11.08 -16.61
CA TRP A 560 -0.38 12.42 -17.17
C TRP A 560 0.28 13.55 -16.37
N SER A 561 0.59 13.33 -15.09
CA SER A 561 1.22 14.30 -14.19
C SER A 561 2.70 14.02 -13.95
N ALA A 562 3.22 12.87 -14.39
CA ALA A 562 4.56 12.39 -14.05
C ALA A 562 5.69 13.41 -14.40
N GLU A 563 5.61 14.05 -15.57
CA GLU A 563 6.59 15.07 -15.99
C GLU A 563 6.54 16.29 -15.06
N ALA A 564 5.35 16.79 -14.77
CA ALA A 564 5.14 17.94 -13.90
C ALA A 564 5.55 17.66 -12.45
N MET A 565 5.25 16.47 -11.94
CA MET A 565 5.67 16.05 -10.60
C MET A 565 7.20 15.90 -10.51
N THR A 566 7.82 15.32 -11.53
CA THR A 566 9.28 15.21 -11.63
C THR A 566 9.93 16.58 -11.62
N TRP A 567 9.42 17.53 -12.41
CA TRP A 567 9.88 18.91 -12.39
C TRP A 567 9.65 19.57 -11.03
N ALA A 568 8.44 19.48 -10.47
CA ALA A 568 8.09 20.15 -9.23
C ALA A 568 8.98 19.71 -8.05
N VAL A 569 9.34 18.42 -8.01
CA VAL A 569 10.29 17.88 -7.03
C VAL A 569 11.72 18.31 -7.34
N GLY A 570 12.14 18.26 -8.61
CA GLY A 570 13.49 18.65 -9.03
C GLY A 570 13.77 20.14 -8.84
N ALA A 571 12.79 20.99 -9.13
CA ALA A 571 12.83 22.44 -8.91
C ALA A 571 12.57 22.84 -7.44
N LYS A 572 12.37 21.85 -6.53
CA LYS A 572 12.05 22.05 -5.11
C LYS A 572 10.77 22.87 -4.86
N VAL A 573 9.90 22.97 -5.85
CA VAL A 573 8.59 23.62 -5.74
C VAL A 573 7.66 22.81 -4.86
N MET A 574 7.69 21.47 -5.01
CA MET A 574 6.96 20.55 -4.18
C MET A 574 7.89 19.56 -3.50
N ASN A 575 7.69 19.35 -2.21
CA ASN A 575 8.36 18.31 -1.43
C ASN A 575 7.34 17.28 -0.96
N GLY A 576 7.80 16.07 -0.68
CA GLY A 576 6.99 15.07 0.00
C GLY A 576 6.75 15.44 1.47
N MET A 577 5.78 14.77 2.07
CA MET A 577 5.49 14.82 3.51
C MET A 577 5.60 13.40 4.04
N ASP A 578 6.32 13.19 5.13
CA ASP A 578 6.50 11.88 5.76
C ASP A 578 6.93 10.77 4.77
N GLY A 579 7.87 11.13 3.86
CA GLY A 579 8.37 10.19 2.84
C GLY A 579 7.41 9.88 1.70
N ARG A 580 6.30 10.63 1.56
CA ARG A 580 5.28 10.45 0.52
C ARG A 580 5.03 11.73 -0.26
N LEU A 581 4.71 11.59 -1.54
CA LEU A 581 4.27 12.70 -2.41
C LEU A 581 2.80 13.05 -2.23
N ALA A 582 1.99 12.06 -1.88
CA ALA A 582 0.53 12.13 -1.82
C ALA A 582 -0.08 12.75 -3.10
N PRO A 583 0.22 12.22 -4.31
CA PRO A 583 -0.11 12.90 -5.57
C PRO A 583 -1.62 13.13 -5.74
N GLN A 584 -2.44 12.19 -5.30
CA GLN A 584 -3.90 12.25 -5.39
C GLN A 584 -4.56 12.89 -4.16
N GLY A 585 -3.78 13.21 -3.12
CA GLY A 585 -4.27 13.94 -1.94
C GLY A 585 -4.60 15.38 -2.29
N ASP A 586 -5.66 15.91 -1.71
CA ASP A 586 -6.09 17.29 -1.91
C ASP A 586 -5.05 18.26 -1.34
N ALA A 587 -4.73 19.31 -2.09
CA ALA A 587 -3.82 20.35 -1.67
C ALA A 587 -4.50 21.31 -0.67
N LEU A 588 -3.91 21.46 0.52
CA LEU A 588 -4.38 22.39 1.53
C LEU A 588 -3.89 23.83 1.24
N ARG A 589 -4.60 24.83 1.73
CA ARG A 589 -4.24 26.24 1.56
C ARG A 589 -2.87 26.57 2.15
N SER A 590 -2.48 25.96 3.27
CA SER A 590 -1.13 26.07 3.85
C SER A 590 -0.04 25.52 2.92
N GLN A 591 -0.32 24.38 2.28
CA GLN A 591 0.60 23.79 1.30
C GLN A 591 0.68 24.63 0.02
N THR A 592 -0.46 25.15 -0.44
CA THR A 592 -0.53 26.03 -1.60
C THR A 592 0.27 27.31 -1.38
N ALA A 593 0.13 27.96 -0.22
CA ALA A 593 0.91 29.13 0.14
C ALA A 593 2.43 28.84 0.07
N THR A 594 2.85 27.70 0.64
CA THR A 594 4.26 27.29 0.62
C THR A 594 4.79 27.01 -0.78
N VAL A 595 3.99 26.34 -1.61
CA VAL A 595 4.35 26.07 -3.01
C VAL A 595 4.45 27.37 -3.81
N LEU A 596 3.53 28.32 -3.63
CA LEU A 596 3.55 29.61 -4.30
C LEU A 596 4.76 30.47 -3.92
N MET A 597 5.12 30.50 -2.64
CA MET A 597 6.33 31.16 -2.16
C MET A 597 7.58 30.58 -2.82
N ARG A 598 7.66 29.26 -2.97
CA ARG A 598 8.78 28.60 -3.67
C ARG A 598 8.77 28.83 -5.18
N VAL A 599 7.59 28.86 -5.80
CA VAL A 599 7.45 29.17 -7.23
C VAL A 599 7.95 30.58 -7.53
N SER A 600 7.73 31.55 -6.64
CA SER A 600 8.21 32.93 -6.84
C SER A 600 9.73 33.05 -6.86
N THR A 601 10.46 32.15 -6.21
CA THR A 601 11.94 32.14 -6.24
C THR A 601 12.51 31.71 -7.60
N LEU A 602 11.71 31.01 -8.43
CA LEU A 602 12.12 30.63 -9.79
C LEU A 602 12.22 31.85 -10.75
N ALA A 603 11.54 32.93 -10.42
CA ALA A 603 11.53 34.16 -11.24
C ALA A 603 12.87 34.91 -11.22
N GLY A 604 13.79 34.59 -10.34
CA GLY A 604 15.08 35.25 -10.18
C GLY A 604 16.29 34.51 -10.78
N ASN A 605 16.07 33.35 -11.39
CA ASN A 605 17.16 32.51 -11.96
C ASN A 605 17.19 32.55 -13.49
#